data_31bb0ab83b78955941238042e5903644
#
_entry.id   31bb0ab83b78955941238042e5903644
#
_cell.length_a   1.000
_cell.length_b   1.000
_cell.length_c   1.000
_cell.angle_alpha   90.00
_cell.angle_beta   90.00
_cell.angle_gamma   90.00
#
_symmetry.space_group_name_H-M   'P 1'
#
loop_
_entity.id
_entity.type
_entity.pdbx_description
1 polymer ?
#
loop_
_entity_poly.entity_id
_entity_poly.type
_entity_poly.pdbx_seq_one_letter_code
_entity_poly.pdbx_strand_id
1 'polypeptide(L)'
;NRVSVLAMIEAARRLDRPEVNIHFAATTQEEVGLRGAQALGVDLEPDPVIALDTTVANDVSGFDPGKEITRLGDGAAIKLKDSSVITNHKLHRRIQSVAEDNSIEHQLEVLPSGGTDTGGLQRASGATPAGAISVPTRYLHTPTECVHESDLDAVIELLVATLETEDGDHDYTL
;
A
#
# COMPACT_ATOMS: atom_id res chain seq x y z
N ASN A 1 5.44 -6.11 10.46
CA ASN A 1 4.10 -5.71 9.96
C ASN A 1 3.20 -6.92 9.69
N ARG A 2 2.61 -7.50 10.75
CA ARG A 2 1.76 -8.71 10.65
C ARG A 2 0.40 -8.43 10.03
N VAL A 3 -0.14 -7.23 10.21
CA VAL A 3 -1.46 -6.86 9.68
C VAL A 3 -1.46 -6.79 8.16
N SER A 4 -0.42 -6.25 7.55
CA SER A 4 -0.28 -6.21 6.09
C SER A 4 -0.02 -7.61 5.50
N VAL A 5 0.72 -8.46 6.22
CA VAL A 5 0.87 -9.89 5.83
C VAL A 5 -0.49 -10.60 5.90
N LEU A 6 -1.32 -10.34 6.91
CA LEU A 6 -2.68 -10.86 6.98
C LEU A 6 -3.52 -10.37 5.79
N ALA A 7 -3.48 -9.06 5.49
CA ALA A 7 -4.21 -8.50 4.35
C ALA A 7 -3.79 -9.16 3.02
N MET A 8 -2.50 -9.36 2.82
CA MET A 8 -1.96 -10.04 1.65
C MET A 8 -2.47 -11.50 1.53
N ILE A 9 -2.45 -12.26 2.63
CA ILE A 9 -2.93 -13.65 2.65
C ILE A 9 -4.45 -13.71 2.37
N GLU A 10 -5.24 -12.84 3.00
CA GLU A 10 -6.68 -12.81 2.79
C GLU A 10 -7.04 -12.36 1.37
N ALA A 11 -6.32 -11.41 0.80
CA ALA A 11 -6.49 -11.05 -0.61
C ALA A 11 -6.18 -12.23 -1.54
N ALA A 12 -5.06 -12.91 -1.32
CA ALA A 12 -4.69 -14.10 -2.11
C ALA A 12 -5.75 -15.24 -2.04
N ARG A 13 -6.45 -15.36 -0.90
CA ARG A 13 -7.54 -16.34 -0.72
C ARG A 13 -8.84 -15.96 -1.40
N ARG A 14 -9.10 -14.65 -1.57
CA ARG A 14 -10.35 -14.11 -2.13
C ARG A 14 -10.29 -13.94 -3.64
N LEU A 15 -9.09 -13.84 -4.23
CA LEU A 15 -8.93 -13.69 -5.68
C LEU A 15 -9.58 -14.84 -6.47
N ASP A 16 -10.39 -14.48 -7.47
CA ASP A 16 -11.01 -15.42 -8.41
C ASP A 16 -10.56 -15.10 -9.84
N ARG A 17 -9.67 -15.93 -10.38
CA ARG A 17 -9.20 -15.91 -11.77
C ARG A 17 -8.56 -14.59 -12.25
N PRO A 18 -7.48 -14.14 -11.64
CA PRO A 18 -6.75 -12.98 -12.15
C PRO A 18 -6.24 -13.26 -13.58
N GLU A 19 -6.29 -12.24 -14.43
CA GLU A 19 -5.84 -12.36 -15.83
C GLU A 19 -4.32 -12.20 -15.97
N VAL A 20 -3.65 -11.72 -14.92
CA VAL A 20 -2.20 -11.51 -14.86
C VAL A 20 -1.51 -12.43 -13.86
N ASN A 21 -0.20 -12.60 -13.99
CA ASN A 21 0.60 -13.30 -12.99
C ASN A 21 0.78 -12.41 -11.74
N ILE A 22 0.35 -12.88 -10.59
CA ILE A 22 0.46 -12.16 -9.32
C ILE A 22 1.49 -12.85 -8.43
N HIS A 23 2.45 -12.07 -7.93
CA HIS A 23 3.45 -12.51 -6.96
C HIS A 23 3.15 -11.89 -5.60
N PHE A 24 2.76 -12.71 -4.63
CA PHE A 24 2.63 -12.30 -3.23
C PHE A 24 3.97 -12.54 -2.52
N ALA A 25 4.61 -11.47 -2.08
CA ALA A 25 5.93 -11.54 -1.49
C ALA A 25 5.99 -10.86 -0.12
N ALA A 26 6.48 -11.58 0.89
CA ALA A 26 6.78 -11.03 2.20
C ALA A 26 8.29 -10.76 2.30
N THR A 27 8.66 -9.52 2.33
CA THR A 27 10.05 -9.06 2.38
C THR A 27 10.60 -9.06 3.80
N THR A 28 11.91 -9.00 3.92
CA THR A 28 12.62 -8.89 5.19
C THR A 28 13.45 -7.61 5.24
N GLN A 29 13.80 -7.16 6.45
CA GLN A 29 14.69 -6.00 6.65
C GLN A 29 14.14 -4.69 6.07
N GLU A 30 12.83 -4.48 6.14
CA GLU A 30 12.20 -3.20 5.78
C GLU A 30 12.70 -2.08 6.69
N GLU A 31 12.66 -2.26 8.00
CA GLU A 31 13.00 -1.30 9.07
C GLU A 31 14.49 -0.85 9.09
N VAL A 32 15.33 -1.50 8.32
CA VAL A 32 16.77 -1.19 8.24
C VAL A 32 17.21 -0.77 6.84
N GLY A 33 16.25 -0.33 6.02
CA GLY A 33 16.53 0.28 4.72
C GLY A 33 15.97 -0.48 3.51
N LEU A 34 14.78 -1.08 3.60
CA LEU A 34 14.02 -1.68 2.49
C LEU A 34 14.80 -2.77 1.72
N ARG A 35 15.66 -3.51 2.43
CA ARG A 35 16.70 -4.35 1.78
C ARG A 35 16.10 -5.55 1.04
N GLY A 36 15.12 -6.22 1.66
CA GLY A 36 14.43 -7.34 1.03
C GLY A 36 13.67 -6.93 -0.23
N ALA A 37 12.98 -5.79 -0.19
CA ALA A 37 12.27 -5.25 -1.33
C ALA A 37 13.20 -4.89 -2.49
N GLN A 38 14.35 -4.28 -2.21
CA GLN A 38 15.35 -3.97 -3.23
C GLN A 38 15.89 -5.23 -3.91
N ALA A 39 16.20 -6.26 -3.14
CA ALA A 39 16.67 -7.54 -3.69
C ALA A 39 15.60 -8.23 -4.54
N LEU A 40 14.37 -8.30 -3.99
CA LEU A 40 13.23 -8.91 -4.67
C LEU A 40 12.90 -8.23 -6.00
N GLY A 41 12.91 -6.89 -6.03
CA GLY A 41 12.61 -6.14 -7.23
C GLY A 41 13.60 -6.38 -8.38
N VAL A 42 14.86 -6.66 -8.06
CA VAL A 42 15.88 -7.05 -9.07
C VAL A 42 15.61 -8.43 -9.63
N ASP A 43 15.19 -9.38 -8.77
CA ASP A 43 14.99 -10.77 -9.17
C ASP A 43 13.68 -10.98 -9.95
N LEU A 44 12.60 -10.27 -9.58
CA LEU A 44 11.28 -10.47 -10.19
C LEU A 44 11.04 -9.56 -11.40
N GLU A 45 11.66 -8.39 -11.46
CA GLU A 45 11.42 -7.38 -12.50
C GLU A 45 9.93 -7.13 -12.77
N PRO A 46 9.12 -6.81 -11.75
CA PRO A 46 7.67 -6.70 -11.91
C PRO A 46 7.26 -5.46 -12.71
N ASP A 47 6.16 -5.54 -13.46
CA ASP A 47 5.63 -4.43 -14.25
C ASP A 47 5.07 -3.32 -13.36
N PRO A 48 3.98 -3.48 -12.58
CA PRO A 48 3.71 -2.65 -11.41
C PRO A 48 3.95 -3.41 -10.10
N VAL A 49 4.18 -2.66 -9.04
CA VAL A 49 4.17 -3.18 -7.67
C VAL A 49 3.23 -2.39 -6.77
N ILE A 50 2.56 -3.07 -5.88
CA ILE A 50 1.77 -2.50 -4.80
C ILE A 50 2.36 -2.98 -3.48
N ALA A 51 2.95 -2.07 -2.71
CA ALA A 51 3.39 -2.37 -1.36
C ALA A 51 2.20 -2.32 -0.39
N LEU A 52 2.15 -3.27 0.53
CA LEU A 52 1.22 -3.27 1.65
C LEU A 52 1.97 -2.93 2.92
N ASP A 53 1.57 -1.88 3.60
CA ASP A 53 2.20 -1.46 4.84
C ASP A 53 1.20 -0.89 5.84
N THR A 54 1.68 -0.52 7.01
CA THR A 54 0.96 0.32 7.96
C THR A 54 1.35 1.79 7.75
N THR A 55 0.47 2.70 8.14
CA THR A 55 0.77 4.13 8.13
C THR A 55 0.26 4.84 9.37
N VAL A 56 0.75 6.03 9.63
CA VAL A 56 0.47 6.79 10.84
C VAL A 56 -0.95 7.35 10.84
N ALA A 57 -1.81 6.84 11.72
CA ALA A 57 -3.05 7.50 12.09
C ALA A 57 -2.78 8.40 13.31
N ASN A 58 -2.78 9.71 13.10
CA ASN A 58 -2.49 10.71 14.13
C ASN A 58 -3.72 11.57 14.49
N ASP A 59 -4.90 11.04 14.26
CA ASP A 59 -6.23 11.56 14.58
C ASP A 59 -6.54 11.51 16.09
N VAL A 60 -5.57 11.91 16.92
CA VAL A 60 -5.69 11.89 18.38
C VAL A 60 -6.02 13.27 18.94
N SER A 61 -6.67 13.30 20.11
CA SER A 61 -7.05 14.55 20.76
C SER A 61 -5.83 15.46 20.99
N GLY A 62 -5.97 16.72 20.57
CA GLY A 62 -4.90 17.73 20.71
C GLY A 62 -3.89 17.74 19.56
N PHE A 63 -4.02 16.87 18.57
CA PHE A 63 -3.24 16.97 17.35
C PHE A 63 -3.82 18.05 16.40
N ASP A 64 -2.96 18.70 15.63
CA ASP A 64 -3.34 19.72 14.66
C ASP A 64 -3.99 19.05 13.42
N PRO A 65 -5.30 19.27 13.14
CA PRO A 65 -5.97 18.65 12.00
C PRO A 65 -5.31 18.94 10.65
N GLY A 66 -4.60 20.08 10.52
CA GLY A 66 -3.87 20.42 9.30
C GLY A 66 -2.59 19.59 9.07
N LYS A 67 -2.23 18.73 10.02
CA LYS A 67 -1.06 17.85 9.96
C LYS A 67 -1.43 16.38 10.06
N GLU A 68 -2.71 16.06 10.00
CA GLU A 68 -3.15 14.68 9.97
C GLU A 68 -2.65 13.97 8.72
N ILE A 69 -2.20 12.74 8.91
CA ILE A 69 -1.73 11.86 7.84
C ILE A 69 -2.86 10.93 7.42
N THR A 70 -3.38 10.17 8.39
CA THR A 70 -4.57 9.32 8.22
C THR A 70 -5.39 9.28 9.50
N ARG A 71 -6.62 8.76 9.39
CA ARG A 71 -7.57 8.55 10.50
C ARG A 71 -7.97 7.09 10.57
N LEU A 72 -8.21 6.60 11.78
CA LEU A 72 -8.86 5.29 11.98
C LEU A 72 -10.34 5.39 11.62
N GLY A 73 -10.81 4.41 10.86
CA GLY A 73 -12.20 4.29 10.44
C GLY A 73 -12.53 5.00 9.12
N ASP A 74 -11.57 5.69 8.51
CA ASP A 74 -11.75 6.36 7.20
C ASP A 74 -11.26 5.49 6.02
N GLY A 75 -11.10 4.17 6.25
CA GLY A 75 -10.80 3.20 5.22
C GLY A 75 -9.32 3.05 4.84
N ALA A 76 -9.09 2.39 3.72
CA ALA A 76 -7.76 2.12 3.20
C ALA A 76 -6.99 3.40 2.86
N ALA A 77 -5.72 3.50 3.26
CA ALA A 77 -4.88 4.64 2.90
C ALA A 77 -4.15 4.40 1.58
N ILE A 78 -4.48 5.18 0.55
CA ILE A 78 -3.82 5.15 -0.76
C ILE A 78 -2.68 6.15 -0.75
N LYS A 79 -1.46 5.65 -0.84
CA LYS A 79 -0.25 6.47 -0.72
C LYS A 79 0.01 7.31 -1.96
N LEU A 80 0.13 8.64 -1.78
CA LEU A 80 0.60 9.58 -2.78
C LEU A 80 2.12 9.73 -2.72
N LYS A 81 2.65 9.84 -1.50
CA LYS A 81 4.05 10.15 -1.25
C LYS A 81 4.47 9.76 0.16
N ASP A 82 5.71 9.29 0.29
CA ASP A 82 6.45 9.28 1.56
C ASP A 82 7.84 9.95 1.38
N SER A 83 8.77 9.79 2.34
CA SER A 83 10.11 10.40 2.21
C SER A 83 11.00 9.67 1.20
N SER A 84 10.66 8.45 0.81
CA SER A 84 11.46 7.59 -0.07
C SER A 84 10.92 7.51 -1.49
N VAL A 85 9.63 7.85 -1.71
CA VAL A 85 8.93 7.66 -2.97
C VAL A 85 7.85 8.71 -3.21
N ILE A 86 7.69 9.09 -4.47
CA ILE A 86 6.44 9.61 -5.03
C ILE A 86 5.88 8.47 -5.86
N THR A 87 4.67 8.02 -5.54
CA THR A 87 4.06 6.88 -6.21
C THR A 87 3.80 7.16 -7.69
N ASN A 88 3.77 6.12 -8.50
CA ASN A 88 3.41 6.27 -9.90
C ASN A 88 1.98 6.82 -10.01
N HIS A 89 1.83 7.95 -10.71
CA HIS A 89 0.54 8.67 -10.72
C HIS A 89 -0.57 7.94 -11.47
N LYS A 90 -0.23 7.12 -12.48
CA LYS A 90 -1.23 6.32 -13.21
C LYS A 90 -1.70 5.17 -12.34
N LEU A 91 -0.77 4.46 -11.67
CA LEU A 91 -1.10 3.38 -10.73
C LEU A 91 -1.91 3.90 -9.53
N HIS A 92 -1.51 5.02 -8.94
CA HIS A 92 -2.26 5.65 -7.85
C HIS A 92 -3.69 5.98 -8.28
N ARG A 93 -3.88 6.65 -9.43
CA ARG A 93 -5.22 6.97 -9.94
C ARG A 93 -6.05 5.74 -10.24
N ARG A 94 -5.42 4.68 -10.73
CA ARG A 94 -6.08 3.40 -10.96
C ARG A 94 -6.61 2.81 -9.66
N ILE A 95 -5.77 2.72 -8.61
CA ILE A 95 -6.18 2.24 -7.29
C ILE A 95 -7.33 3.08 -6.72
N GLN A 96 -7.24 4.41 -6.83
CA GLN A 96 -8.30 5.30 -6.37
C GLN A 96 -9.61 5.11 -7.16
N SER A 97 -9.56 5.01 -8.49
CA SER A 97 -10.75 4.73 -9.32
C SER A 97 -11.40 3.41 -8.95
N VAL A 98 -10.61 2.36 -8.71
CA VAL A 98 -11.14 1.07 -8.27
C VAL A 98 -11.85 1.19 -6.92
N ALA A 99 -11.31 1.96 -5.98
CA ALA A 99 -11.97 2.20 -4.70
C ALA A 99 -13.31 2.93 -4.89
N GLU A 100 -13.34 3.98 -5.71
CA GLU A 100 -14.55 4.76 -6.01
C GLU A 100 -15.61 3.92 -6.73
N ASP A 101 -15.24 3.17 -7.76
CA ASP A 101 -16.14 2.33 -8.57
C ASP A 101 -16.78 1.20 -7.76
N ASN A 102 -16.07 0.69 -6.73
CA ASN A 102 -16.55 -0.38 -5.85
C ASN A 102 -17.10 0.15 -4.52
N SER A 103 -17.17 1.48 -4.32
CA SER A 103 -17.63 2.10 -3.07
C SER A 103 -16.85 1.62 -1.84
N ILE A 104 -15.53 1.44 -2.00
CA ILE A 104 -14.62 1.06 -0.91
C ILE A 104 -14.15 2.33 -0.21
N GLU A 105 -14.35 2.38 1.11
CA GLU A 105 -13.90 3.50 1.94
C GLU A 105 -12.38 3.65 1.87
N HIS A 106 -11.92 4.85 1.53
CA HIS A 106 -10.50 5.13 1.37
C HIS A 106 -10.14 6.58 1.67
N GLN A 107 -8.88 6.80 1.97
CA GLN A 107 -8.30 8.11 2.20
C GLN A 107 -6.96 8.24 1.49
N LEU A 108 -6.53 9.46 1.20
CA LEU A 108 -5.24 9.72 0.56
C LEU A 108 -4.16 9.94 1.62
N GLU A 109 -2.98 9.35 1.41
CA GLU A 109 -1.86 9.43 2.34
C GLU A 109 -0.69 10.23 1.79
N VAL A 110 -0.25 11.23 2.56
CA VAL A 110 1.04 11.90 2.40
C VAL A 110 1.81 11.76 3.70
N LEU A 111 2.83 10.92 3.71
CA LEU A 111 3.68 10.67 4.88
C LEU A 111 4.93 11.55 4.80
N PRO A 112 5.09 12.58 5.66
CA PRO A 112 6.20 13.53 5.56
C PRO A 112 7.57 12.91 5.89
N SER A 113 7.59 11.89 6.74
CA SER A 113 8.81 11.18 7.16
C SER A 113 8.55 9.69 7.30
N GLY A 114 9.55 8.87 7.07
CA GLY A 114 9.42 7.43 6.96
C GLY A 114 9.32 7.00 5.50
N GLY A 115 9.48 5.72 5.25
CA GLY A 115 9.39 5.11 3.93
C GLY A 115 8.76 3.74 4.04
N THR A 116 8.52 3.10 2.93
CA THR A 116 8.00 1.75 2.82
C THR A 116 8.74 1.01 1.71
N ASP A 117 8.52 -0.27 1.59
CA ASP A 117 9.09 -1.10 0.52
C ASP A 117 8.84 -0.55 -0.90
N THR A 118 7.83 0.32 -1.07
CA THR A 118 7.55 1.03 -2.31
C THR A 118 8.78 1.74 -2.87
N GLY A 119 9.52 2.47 -2.00
CA GLY A 119 10.72 3.19 -2.42
C GLY A 119 11.89 2.27 -2.79
N GLY A 120 11.96 1.09 -2.20
CA GLY A 120 12.92 0.05 -2.58
C GLY A 120 12.61 -0.56 -3.93
N LEU A 121 11.36 -0.95 -4.14
CA LEU A 121 10.86 -1.56 -5.36
C LEU A 121 10.89 -0.59 -6.56
N GLN A 122 10.51 0.69 -6.34
CA GLN A 122 10.55 1.69 -7.41
C GLN A 122 11.95 1.86 -8.02
N ARG A 123 13.01 1.71 -7.23
CA ARG A 123 14.39 1.86 -7.69
C ARG A 123 15.01 0.58 -8.24
N ALA A 124 14.32 -0.54 -8.07
CA ALA A 124 14.78 -1.81 -8.63
C ALA A 124 14.57 -1.86 -10.15
N SER A 125 15.34 -2.64 -10.83
CA SER A 125 15.18 -3.03 -12.25
C SER A 125 14.77 -1.91 -13.23
N GLY A 126 15.31 -0.70 -13.06
CA GLY A 126 15.14 0.39 -14.04
C GLY A 126 13.87 1.23 -13.85
N ALA A 127 13.39 1.41 -12.63
CA ALA A 127 12.26 2.27 -12.27
C ALA A 127 10.88 1.62 -12.47
N THR A 128 10.64 0.57 -11.71
CA THR A 128 9.34 -0.10 -11.64
C THR A 128 8.21 0.86 -11.19
N PRO A 129 7.07 0.90 -11.88
CA PRO A 129 5.90 1.63 -11.41
C PRO A 129 5.46 1.11 -10.03
N ALA A 130 5.47 1.98 -9.03
CA ALA A 130 5.21 1.56 -7.65
C ALA A 130 4.11 2.39 -7.00
N GLY A 131 3.22 1.73 -6.29
CA GLY A 131 2.18 2.29 -5.45
C GLY A 131 2.13 1.60 -4.10
N ALA A 132 1.30 2.11 -3.17
CA ALA A 132 1.07 1.47 -1.90
C ALA A 132 -0.34 1.66 -1.40
N ILE A 133 -0.84 0.64 -0.71
CA ILE A 133 -2.08 0.65 0.07
C ILE A 133 -1.69 0.36 1.52
N SER A 134 -2.02 1.27 2.44
CA SER A 134 -1.59 1.17 3.83
C SER A 134 -2.77 1.00 4.78
N VAL A 135 -2.55 0.28 5.88
CA VAL A 135 -3.50 0.17 7.00
C VAL A 135 -3.24 1.31 7.99
N PRO A 136 -4.19 2.25 8.19
CA PRO A 136 -4.05 3.29 9.21
C PRO A 136 -3.82 2.68 10.60
N THR A 137 -2.79 3.14 11.29
CA THR A 137 -2.37 2.57 12.57
C THR A 137 -2.03 3.67 13.56
N ARG A 138 -2.76 3.73 14.69
CA ARG A 138 -2.39 4.59 15.82
C ARG A 138 -1.25 3.99 16.60
N TYR A 139 -0.43 4.85 17.16
CA TYR A 139 0.72 4.49 18.01
C TYR A 139 1.71 3.58 17.29
N LEU A 140 1.87 3.78 15.99
CA LEU A 140 2.79 3.03 15.14
C LEU A 140 4.20 3.01 15.76
N HIS A 141 4.90 1.88 15.66
CA HIS A 141 6.20 1.60 16.28
C HIS A 141 6.19 1.63 17.83
N THR A 142 5.06 1.31 18.43
CA THR A 142 4.93 1.16 19.88
C THR A 142 4.35 -0.21 20.27
N PRO A 143 4.45 -0.63 21.54
CA PRO A 143 3.84 -1.90 21.98
C PRO A 143 2.29 -1.91 21.96
N THR A 144 1.66 -0.76 21.75
CA THR A 144 0.20 -0.58 21.87
C THR A 144 -0.43 -0.10 20.56
N GLU A 145 0.09 -0.56 19.44
CA GLU A 145 -0.45 -0.26 18.12
C GLU A 145 -1.92 -0.67 17.99
N CYS A 146 -2.70 0.18 17.34
CA CYS A 146 -4.13 -0.04 17.12
C CYS A 146 -4.50 0.22 15.67
N VAL A 147 -5.28 -0.70 15.10
CA VAL A 147 -5.91 -0.55 13.79
C VAL A 147 -7.43 -0.63 13.94
N HIS A 148 -8.18 -0.09 13.00
CA HIS A 148 -9.62 -0.28 12.92
C HIS A 148 -9.93 -1.46 12.01
N GLU A 149 -10.87 -2.33 12.41
CA GLU A 149 -11.21 -3.52 11.65
C GLU A 149 -11.70 -3.17 10.24
N SER A 150 -12.56 -2.14 10.11
CA SER A 150 -13.07 -1.72 8.81
C SER A 150 -11.97 -1.20 7.86
N ASP A 151 -10.90 -0.61 8.40
CA ASP A 151 -9.80 -0.13 7.55
C ASP A 151 -9.00 -1.31 6.99
N LEU A 152 -8.82 -2.37 7.81
CA LEU A 152 -8.21 -3.60 7.35
C LEU A 152 -9.06 -4.30 6.28
N ASP A 153 -10.37 -4.39 6.49
CA ASP A 153 -11.30 -4.93 5.49
C ASP A 153 -11.26 -4.13 4.20
N ALA A 154 -11.27 -2.79 4.27
CA ALA A 154 -11.17 -1.92 3.12
C ALA A 154 -9.83 -2.11 2.35
N VAL A 155 -8.71 -2.29 3.05
CA VAL A 155 -7.40 -2.60 2.42
C VAL A 155 -7.46 -3.93 1.67
N ILE A 156 -8.05 -4.97 2.27
CA ILE A 156 -8.18 -6.28 1.64
C ILE A 156 -9.08 -6.19 0.41
N GLU A 157 -10.24 -5.56 0.54
CA GLU A 157 -11.20 -5.38 -0.57
C GLU A 157 -10.60 -4.58 -1.72
N LEU A 158 -9.93 -3.48 -1.41
CA LEU A 158 -9.27 -2.65 -2.42
C LEU A 158 -8.15 -3.40 -3.15
N LEU A 159 -7.35 -4.17 -2.42
CA LEU A 159 -6.31 -4.98 -3.03
C LEU A 159 -6.90 -6.03 -3.96
N VAL A 160 -7.92 -6.77 -3.52
CA VAL A 160 -8.61 -7.78 -4.35
C VAL A 160 -9.19 -7.14 -5.61
N ALA A 161 -9.99 -6.07 -5.45
CA ALA A 161 -10.61 -5.39 -6.58
C ALA A 161 -9.59 -4.83 -7.58
N THR A 162 -8.47 -4.29 -7.08
CA THR A 162 -7.39 -3.80 -7.93
C THR A 162 -6.75 -4.92 -8.73
N LEU A 163 -6.47 -6.06 -8.10
CA LEU A 163 -5.84 -7.22 -8.75
C LEU A 163 -6.77 -7.95 -9.72
N GLU A 164 -8.06 -8.02 -9.42
CA GLU A 164 -9.07 -8.65 -10.31
C GLU A 164 -9.39 -7.82 -11.55
N THR A 165 -9.18 -6.52 -11.46
CA THR A 165 -9.40 -5.61 -12.60
C THR A 165 -8.13 -5.31 -13.39
N GLU A 166 -7.01 -5.96 -13.05
CA GLU A 166 -5.76 -5.85 -13.80
C GLU A 166 -5.72 -6.89 -14.91
N ASP A 167 -5.69 -6.41 -16.17
CA ASP A 167 -5.72 -7.23 -17.39
C ASP A 167 -4.36 -7.25 -18.11
N GLY A 168 -3.38 -6.48 -17.64
CA GLY A 168 -2.07 -6.35 -18.24
C GLY A 168 -1.99 -5.34 -19.40
N ASP A 169 -3.11 -4.72 -19.78
CA ASP A 169 -3.15 -3.71 -20.85
C ASP A 169 -2.97 -2.27 -20.31
N HIS A 170 -2.94 -2.10 -18.99
CA HIS A 170 -2.74 -0.80 -18.35
C HIS A 170 -1.30 -0.31 -18.52
N ASP A 171 -1.14 0.86 -19.14
CA ASP A 171 0.16 1.51 -19.30
C ASP A 171 0.51 2.37 -18.08
N TYR A 172 1.41 1.88 -17.25
CA TYR A 172 1.95 2.60 -16.09
C TYR A 172 3.27 3.33 -16.38
N THR A 173 3.76 3.36 -17.62
CA THR A 173 4.97 4.13 -17.98
C THR A 173 4.75 5.63 -17.82
N LEU A 174 5.81 6.39 -17.47
CA LEU A 174 5.75 7.84 -17.23
C LEU A 174 5.80 8.63 -18.54
#